data_038fa564d2de3abcde0d81c8b5834f64
#
_entry.id   038fa564d2de3abcde0d81c8b5834f64
#
_cell.length_a   1.000
_cell.length_b   1.000
_cell.length_c   1.000
_cell.angle_alpha   90.00
_cell.angle_beta   90.00
_cell.angle_gamma   90.00
#
_symmetry.space_group_name_H-M   'P 1'
#
loop_
_entity.id
_entity.type
_entity.pdbx_description
1 polymer ?
#
loop_
_entity_poly.entity_id
_entity_poly.type
_entity_poly.pdbx_seq_one_letter_code
_entity_poly.pdbx_strand_id
1 'polypeptide(L)'
;MERLPIPPKIRYRYEAIIRVIDLVTYFAVFVGGVYALVGTPNSVVDELAGWEWVIVLWAFLLLLGGSAGFVGRLTRWWMVEVPATVLGSFGIAIYFIVLGRFAFASITSAVAVSLVAVAMLVMVRRYAELQIFATEPGTDFRTRVAAALRRRTADVVRRHR
;
A
#
# COMPACT_ATOMS: atom_id res chain seq x y z
N MET A 1 -21.78 -27.42 -7.90
CA MET A 1 -22.48 -26.14 -7.58
C MET A 1 -22.00 -25.12 -8.60
N GLU A 2 -22.76 -24.86 -9.65
CA GLU A 2 -22.49 -23.79 -10.61
C GLU A 2 -22.71 -22.45 -9.90
N ARG A 3 -21.64 -21.67 -9.73
CA ARG A 3 -21.74 -20.31 -9.19
C ARG A 3 -22.37 -19.44 -10.29
N LEU A 4 -23.59 -19.01 -10.08
CA LEU A 4 -24.25 -18.06 -10.95
C LEU A 4 -23.35 -16.80 -11.12
N PRO A 5 -23.08 -16.38 -12.37
CA PRO A 5 -22.24 -15.20 -12.60
C PRO A 5 -22.90 -13.95 -12.01
N ILE A 6 -22.15 -13.19 -11.24
CA ILE A 6 -22.61 -11.93 -10.63
C ILE A 6 -23.04 -10.97 -11.74
N PRO A 7 -24.22 -10.33 -11.66
CA PRO A 7 -24.68 -9.38 -12.67
C PRO A 7 -23.66 -8.26 -12.90
N PRO A 8 -23.36 -7.86 -14.16
CA PRO A 8 -22.30 -6.90 -14.48
C PRO A 8 -22.45 -5.56 -13.76
N LYS A 9 -23.67 -5.07 -13.54
CA LYS A 9 -23.93 -3.81 -12.82
C LYS A 9 -23.48 -3.85 -11.36
N ILE A 10 -23.69 -4.95 -10.67
CA ILE A 10 -23.30 -5.14 -9.27
C ILE A 10 -21.76 -5.20 -9.19
N ARG A 11 -21.15 -5.89 -10.11
CA ARG A 11 -19.71 -6.03 -10.25
C ARG A 11 -19.00 -4.69 -10.41
N TYR A 12 -19.47 -3.80 -11.32
CA TYR A 12 -18.90 -2.46 -11.49
C TYR A 12 -18.97 -1.60 -10.23
N ARG A 13 -20.05 -1.73 -9.45
CA ARG A 13 -20.16 -1.01 -8.17
C ARG A 13 -19.10 -1.44 -7.16
N TYR A 14 -18.88 -2.74 -6.99
CA TYR A 14 -17.85 -3.25 -6.08
C TYR A 14 -16.44 -2.86 -6.55
N GLU A 15 -16.16 -2.93 -7.84
CA GLU A 15 -14.88 -2.46 -8.41
C GLU A 15 -14.64 -0.98 -8.13
N ALA A 16 -15.67 -0.14 -8.26
CA ALA A 16 -15.57 1.29 -7.95
C ALA A 16 -15.30 1.53 -6.46
N ILE A 17 -15.99 0.79 -5.57
CA ILE A 17 -15.78 0.88 -4.12
C ILE A 17 -14.34 0.48 -3.77
N ILE A 18 -13.86 -0.66 -4.27
CA ILE A 18 -12.49 -1.13 -4.02
C ILE A 18 -11.47 -0.08 -4.48
N ARG A 19 -11.70 0.52 -5.66
CA ARG A 19 -10.82 1.56 -6.18
C ARG A 19 -10.77 2.79 -5.27
N VAL A 20 -11.91 3.23 -4.76
CA VAL A 20 -12.00 4.36 -3.83
C VAL A 20 -11.26 4.03 -2.53
N ILE A 21 -11.47 2.83 -1.98
CA ILE A 21 -10.78 2.37 -0.77
C ILE A 21 -9.26 2.39 -0.97
N ASP A 22 -8.77 1.87 -2.10
CA ASP A 22 -7.34 1.87 -2.41
C ASP A 22 -6.77 3.30 -2.52
N LEU A 23 -7.50 4.21 -3.20
CA LEU A 23 -7.09 5.63 -3.31
C LEU A 23 -7.05 6.31 -1.94
N VAL A 24 -8.05 6.08 -1.08
CA VAL A 24 -8.08 6.62 0.29
C VAL A 24 -6.92 6.04 1.10
N THR A 25 -6.60 4.75 0.94
CA THR A 25 -5.47 4.10 1.62
C THR A 25 -4.13 4.75 1.24
N TYR A 26 -3.84 4.92 -0.06
CA TYR A 26 -2.62 5.59 -0.52
C TYR A 26 -2.57 7.05 -0.07
N PHE A 27 -3.69 7.76 -0.10
CA PHE A 27 -3.76 9.13 0.40
C PHE A 27 -3.47 9.21 1.89
N ALA A 28 -4.00 8.29 2.69
CA ALA A 28 -3.72 8.21 4.12
C ALA A 28 -2.23 7.91 4.40
N VAL A 29 -1.60 7.04 3.61
CA VAL A 29 -0.15 6.77 3.69
C VAL A 29 0.65 8.03 3.36
N PHE A 30 0.27 8.78 2.32
CA PHE A 30 0.89 10.07 1.97
C PHE A 30 0.78 11.09 3.10
N VAL A 31 -0.42 11.26 3.67
CA VAL A 31 -0.66 12.17 4.81
C VAL A 31 0.19 11.76 6.01
N GLY A 32 0.27 10.45 6.28
CA GLY A 32 1.17 9.91 7.31
C GLY A 32 2.63 10.30 7.08
N GLY A 33 3.10 10.27 5.83
CA GLY A 33 4.44 10.72 5.44
C GLY A 33 4.65 12.23 5.67
N VAL A 34 3.65 13.06 5.36
CA VAL A 34 3.70 14.50 5.66
C VAL A 34 3.82 14.75 7.16
N TYR A 35 3.00 14.08 7.98
CA TYR A 35 3.07 14.19 9.43
C TYR A 35 4.40 13.69 9.98
N ALA A 36 4.98 12.62 9.40
CA ALA A 36 6.29 12.13 9.78
C ALA A 36 7.41 13.16 9.52
N LEU A 37 7.29 14.02 8.50
CA LEU A 37 8.26 15.09 8.26
C LEU A 37 8.07 16.30 9.15
N VAL A 38 6.82 16.70 9.40
CA VAL A 38 6.52 18.00 10.02
C VAL A 38 6.35 17.90 11.53
N GLY A 39 5.90 16.76 12.04
CA GLY A 39 5.45 16.61 13.42
C GLY A 39 5.82 15.27 14.04
N THR A 40 7.06 14.76 13.81
CA THR A 40 7.51 13.56 14.51
C THR A 40 7.47 13.76 16.02
N PRO A 41 6.72 12.94 16.76
CA PRO A 41 6.63 13.07 18.22
C PRO A 41 8.02 12.90 18.87
N ASN A 42 8.29 13.67 19.93
CA ASN A 42 9.57 13.60 20.65
C ASN A 42 9.89 12.17 21.12
N SER A 43 8.87 11.39 21.52
CA SER A 43 9.05 9.98 21.89
C SER A 43 9.65 9.11 20.79
N VAL A 44 9.33 9.40 19.53
CA VAL A 44 9.91 8.69 18.35
C VAL A 44 11.33 9.19 18.10
N VAL A 45 11.58 10.49 18.26
CA VAL A 45 12.92 11.09 18.11
C VAL A 45 13.85 10.54 19.19
N ASP A 46 13.40 10.49 20.45
CA ASP A 46 14.18 9.98 21.58
C ASP A 46 14.50 8.47 21.42
N GLU A 47 13.55 7.68 20.92
CA GLU A 47 13.76 6.24 20.67
C GLU A 47 14.75 5.97 19.53
N LEU A 48 14.80 6.88 18.55
CA LEU A 48 15.72 6.80 17.40
C LEU A 48 16.96 7.69 17.59
N ALA A 49 17.28 8.08 18.82
CA ALA A 49 18.49 8.84 19.11
C ALA A 49 19.73 8.10 18.61
N GLY A 50 20.52 8.74 17.75
CA GLY A 50 21.65 8.15 17.04
C GLY A 50 21.31 7.46 15.71
N TRP A 51 20.02 7.33 15.38
CA TRP A 51 19.51 6.78 14.11
C TRP A 51 18.55 7.76 13.41
N GLU A 52 18.81 9.04 13.53
CA GLU A 52 17.92 10.14 13.04
C GLU A 52 17.63 10.02 11.54
N TRP A 53 18.55 9.46 10.76
CA TRP A 53 18.36 9.20 9.35
C TRP A 53 17.17 8.24 9.06
N VAL A 54 16.81 7.37 10.02
CA VAL A 54 15.68 6.45 9.90
C VAL A 54 14.36 7.21 9.83
N ILE A 55 14.24 8.34 10.55
CA ILE A 55 13.05 9.20 10.53
C ILE A 55 12.86 9.78 9.13
N VAL A 56 13.93 10.29 8.53
CA VAL A 56 13.90 10.85 7.18
C VAL A 56 13.57 9.76 6.15
N LEU A 57 14.21 8.60 6.26
CA LEU A 57 13.94 7.47 5.39
C LEU A 57 12.48 7.02 5.51
N TRP A 58 11.98 6.87 6.73
CA TRP A 58 10.59 6.48 6.99
C TRP A 58 9.59 7.46 6.38
N ALA A 59 9.76 8.77 6.61
CA ALA A 59 8.91 9.79 6.03
C ALA A 59 8.95 9.75 4.49
N PHE A 60 10.15 9.59 3.91
CA PHE A 60 10.35 9.50 2.46
C PHE A 60 9.66 8.26 1.85
N LEU A 61 9.76 7.10 2.51
CA LEU A 61 9.08 5.87 2.08
C LEU A 61 7.55 6.03 2.07
N LEU A 62 6.99 6.67 3.10
CA LEU A 62 5.55 6.94 3.17
C LEU A 62 5.11 7.96 2.11
N LEU A 63 5.87 9.05 1.93
CA LEU A 63 5.55 10.08 0.93
C LEU A 63 5.59 9.53 -0.48
N LEU A 64 6.67 8.85 -0.85
CA LEU A 64 6.80 8.25 -2.19
C LEU A 64 5.80 7.10 -2.38
N GLY A 65 5.68 6.21 -1.40
CA GLY A 65 4.73 5.10 -1.45
C GLY A 65 3.28 5.58 -1.58
N GLY A 66 2.90 6.59 -0.80
CA GLY A 66 1.56 7.17 -0.82
C GLY A 66 1.28 7.93 -2.12
N SER A 67 2.14 8.88 -2.51
CA SER A 67 1.92 9.72 -3.69
C SER A 67 1.99 8.91 -4.99
N ALA A 68 3.04 8.11 -5.18
CA ALA A 68 3.20 7.28 -6.37
C ALA A 68 2.12 6.18 -6.43
N GLY A 69 1.74 5.59 -5.28
CA GLY A 69 0.64 4.62 -5.21
C GLY A 69 -0.69 5.24 -5.60
N PHE A 70 -0.98 6.44 -5.10
CA PHE A 70 -2.18 7.19 -5.46
C PHE A 70 -2.24 7.47 -6.97
N VAL A 71 -1.15 8.00 -7.54
CA VAL A 71 -1.06 8.29 -8.98
C VAL A 71 -1.14 6.99 -9.79
N GLY A 72 -0.40 5.94 -9.40
CA GLY A 72 -0.42 4.63 -10.06
C GLY A 72 -1.81 4.02 -10.08
N ARG A 73 -2.56 4.10 -8.96
CA ARG A 73 -3.94 3.63 -8.87
C ARG A 73 -4.93 4.47 -9.68
N LEU A 74 -4.74 5.79 -9.67
CA LEU A 74 -5.57 6.72 -10.42
C LEU A 74 -5.41 6.52 -11.92
N THR A 75 -4.16 6.40 -12.40
CA THR A 75 -3.82 6.22 -13.82
C THR A 75 -3.90 4.76 -14.29
N ARG A 76 -4.06 3.82 -13.33
CA ARG A 76 -4.02 2.37 -13.58
C ARG A 76 -2.66 1.88 -14.10
N TRP A 77 -1.59 2.55 -13.73
CA TRP A 77 -0.23 2.15 -14.10
C TRP A 77 0.32 1.17 -13.07
N TRP A 78 0.24 -0.11 -13.41
CA TRP A 78 0.74 -1.20 -12.59
C TRP A 78 2.22 -1.04 -12.22
N MET A 79 3.04 -0.58 -13.17
CA MET A 79 4.47 -0.40 -12.98
C MET A 79 4.85 0.67 -11.96
N VAL A 80 3.97 1.64 -11.71
CA VAL A 80 4.11 2.66 -10.66
C VAL A 80 3.50 2.17 -9.36
N GLU A 81 2.35 1.51 -9.43
CA GLU A 81 1.60 1.06 -8.26
C GLU A 81 2.35 -0.01 -7.46
N VAL A 82 2.99 -1.00 -8.13
CA VAL A 82 3.70 -2.09 -7.44
C VAL A 82 4.86 -1.60 -6.57
N PRO A 83 5.87 -0.87 -7.09
CA PRO A 83 6.95 -0.37 -6.25
C PRO A 83 6.45 0.61 -5.18
N ALA A 84 5.44 1.42 -5.49
CA ALA A 84 4.85 2.33 -4.52
C ALA A 84 4.21 1.58 -3.34
N THR A 85 3.51 0.47 -3.61
CA THR A 85 2.92 -0.38 -2.56
C THR A 85 4.02 -0.99 -1.68
N VAL A 86 5.13 -1.42 -2.26
CA VAL A 86 6.28 -1.94 -1.51
C VAL A 86 6.88 -0.85 -0.60
N LEU A 87 7.15 0.35 -1.16
CA LEU A 87 7.69 1.49 -0.40
C LEU A 87 6.77 1.88 0.77
N GLY A 88 5.47 2.01 0.50
CA GLY A 88 4.47 2.30 1.52
C GLY A 88 4.41 1.24 2.62
N SER A 89 4.48 -0.04 2.24
CA SER A 89 4.51 -1.17 3.20
C SER A 89 5.73 -1.11 4.10
N PHE A 90 6.92 -0.83 3.56
CA PHE A 90 8.13 -0.65 4.37
C PHE A 90 8.04 0.55 5.31
N GLY A 91 7.50 1.69 4.83
CA GLY A 91 7.26 2.85 5.68
C GLY A 91 6.33 2.55 6.85
N ILE A 92 5.22 1.84 6.62
CA ILE A 92 4.30 1.40 7.67
C ILE A 92 4.98 0.41 8.61
N ALA A 93 5.80 -0.52 8.09
CA ALA A 93 6.52 -1.51 8.91
C ALA A 93 7.51 -0.85 9.87
N ILE A 94 8.26 0.16 9.43
CA ILE A 94 9.16 0.94 10.32
C ILE A 94 8.35 1.54 11.46
N TYR A 95 7.22 2.20 11.14
CA TYR A 95 6.36 2.79 12.16
C TYR A 95 5.77 1.75 13.11
N PHE A 96 5.36 0.61 12.58
CA PHE A 96 4.86 -0.51 13.39
C PHE A 96 5.89 -1.02 14.39
N ILE A 97 7.17 -1.14 13.99
CA ILE A 97 8.25 -1.58 14.86
C ILE A 97 8.50 -0.56 15.97
N VAL A 98 8.60 0.73 15.62
CA VAL A 98 8.85 1.81 16.59
C VAL A 98 7.68 1.92 17.56
N LEU A 99 6.44 1.97 17.07
CA LEU A 99 5.25 2.10 17.89
C LEU A 99 4.98 0.84 18.74
N GLY A 100 5.35 -0.33 18.23
CA GLY A 100 5.16 -1.63 18.88
C GLY A 100 5.83 -1.71 20.25
N ARG A 101 6.95 -1.01 20.45
CA ARG A 101 7.62 -0.92 21.77
C ARG A 101 6.74 -0.24 22.84
N PHE A 102 5.86 0.64 22.42
CA PHE A 102 4.94 1.36 23.30
C PHE A 102 3.56 0.71 23.40
N ALA A 103 3.36 -0.46 22.75
CA ALA A 103 2.05 -1.13 22.68
C ALA A 103 1.43 -1.39 24.08
N PHE A 104 2.25 -1.68 25.07
CA PHE A 104 1.83 -2.00 26.43
C PHE A 104 1.91 -0.79 27.39
N ALA A 105 2.34 0.37 26.91
CA ALA A 105 2.47 1.57 27.76
C ALA A 105 1.10 2.19 28.09
N SER A 106 0.13 2.10 27.18
CA SER A 106 -1.23 2.62 27.37
C SER A 106 -2.23 1.94 26.44
N ILE A 107 -3.52 2.01 26.79
CA ILE A 107 -4.62 1.51 25.95
C ILE A 107 -4.61 2.22 24.58
N THR A 108 -4.35 3.53 24.57
CA THR A 108 -4.28 4.31 23.32
C THR A 108 -3.15 3.83 22.42
N SER A 109 -1.98 3.52 22.97
CA SER A 109 -0.84 2.97 22.22
C SER A 109 -1.18 1.58 21.67
N ALA A 110 -1.82 0.72 22.45
CA ALA A 110 -2.26 -0.61 21.98
C ALA A 110 -3.24 -0.51 20.80
N VAL A 111 -4.21 0.40 20.88
CA VAL A 111 -5.16 0.66 19.78
C VAL A 111 -4.42 1.19 18.55
N ALA A 112 -3.51 2.15 18.70
CA ALA A 112 -2.72 2.69 17.60
C ALA A 112 -1.88 1.62 16.90
N VAL A 113 -1.19 0.75 17.65
CA VAL A 113 -0.42 -0.39 17.10
C VAL A 113 -1.34 -1.33 16.31
N SER A 114 -2.52 -1.64 16.85
CA SER A 114 -3.48 -2.50 16.17
C SER A 114 -3.96 -1.90 14.85
N LEU A 115 -4.23 -0.60 14.80
CA LEU A 115 -4.63 0.09 13.56
C LEU A 115 -3.51 0.12 12.53
N VAL A 116 -2.26 0.32 12.95
CA VAL A 116 -1.09 0.25 12.07
C VAL A 116 -0.90 -1.17 11.52
N ALA A 117 -1.11 -2.21 12.33
CA ALA A 117 -1.09 -3.60 11.88
C ALA A 117 -2.16 -3.85 10.80
N VAL A 118 -3.38 -3.34 10.98
CA VAL A 118 -4.45 -3.42 9.96
C VAL A 118 -4.03 -2.70 8.68
N ALA A 119 -3.47 -1.49 8.77
CA ALA A 119 -2.98 -0.75 7.61
C ALA A 119 -1.88 -1.53 6.85
N MET A 120 -0.96 -2.16 7.57
CA MET A 120 0.08 -3.01 6.99
C MET A 120 -0.53 -4.21 6.25
N LEU A 121 -1.50 -4.90 6.84
CA LEU A 121 -2.18 -6.03 6.22
C LEU A 121 -2.95 -5.61 4.95
N VAL A 122 -3.58 -4.44 4.95
CA VAL A 122 -4.25 -3.89 3.75
C VAL A 122 -3.25 -3.67 2.61
N MET A 123 -2.07 -3.11 2.90
CA MET A 123 -1.02 -2.90 1.89
C MET A 123 -0.43 -4.22 1.38
N VAL A 124 -0.17 -5.18 2.27
CA VAL A 124 0.30 -6.53 1.88
C VAL A 124 -0.75 -7.25 1.03
N ARG A 125 -2.02 -7.18 1.41
CA ARG A 125 -3.11 -7.70 0.60
C ARG A 125 -3.11 -7.07 -0.79
N ARG A 126 -2.96 -5.74 -0.86
CA ARG A 126 -2.91 -5.02 -2.14
C ARG A 126 -1.73 -5.47 -2.99
N TYR A 127 -0.55 -5.62 -2.39
CA TYR A 127 0.63 -6.16 -3.07
C TYR A 127 0.38 -7.56 -3.64
N ALA A 128 -0.22 -8.46 -2.86
CA ALA A 128 -0.56 -9.81 -3.30
C ALA A 128 -1.54 -9.81 -4.49
N GLU A 129 -2.57 -8.95 -4.45
CA GLU A 129 -3.48 -8.76 -5.57
C GLU A 129 -2.73 -8.33 -6.84
N LEU A 130 -1.81 -7.37 -6.73
CA LEU A 130 -1.00 -6.90 -7.86
C LEU A 130 -0.08 -8.00 -8.42
N GLN A 131 0.44 -8.90 -7.59
CA GLN A 131 1.29 -10.03 -8.02
C GLN A 131 0.49 -11.12 -8.74
N ILE A 132 -0.73 -11.42 -8.31
CA ILE A 132 -1.61 -12.39 -9.00
C ILE A 132 -1.82 -11.99 -10.46
N PHE A 133 -1.88 -10.68 -10.74
CA PHE A 133 -2.00 -10.17 -12.11
C PHE A 133 -0.69 -10.15 -12.90
N ALA A 134 0.46 -10.21 -12.22
CA ALA A 134 1.78 -10.18 -12.86
C ALA A 134 2.23 -11.55 -13.37
N THR A 135 1.69 -12.64 -12.82
CA THR A 135 2.20 -14.00 -13.06
C THR A 135 1.57 -14.61 -14.31
N GLU A 136 2.16 -14.34 -15.48
CA GLU A 136 1.94 -15.16 -16.68
C GLU A 136 3.12 -16.16 -16.83
N PRO A 137 2.88 -17.47 -16.76
CA PRO A 137 3.94 -18.46 -16.95
C PRO A 137 4.47 -18.43 -18.40
N GLY A 138 5.79 -18.48 -18.57
CA GLY A 138 6.42 -18.77 -19.88
C GLY A 138 6.99 -17.58 -20.65
N THR A 139 7.03 -16.35 -20.13
CA THR A 139 7.58 -15.21 -20.85
C THR A 139 8.98 -14.80 -20.36
N ASP A 140 9.88 -14.46 -21.31
CA ASP A 140 11.23 -13.95 -21.02
C ASP A 140 11.20 -12.62 -20.26
N PHE A 141 12.22 -12.33 -19.46
CA PHE A 141 12.31 -11.13 -18.59
C PHE A 141 12.11 -9.82 -19.36
N ARG A 142 12.70 -9.68 -20.55
CA ARG A 142 12.55 -8.48 -21.40
C ARG A 142 11.12 -8.31 -21.90
N THR A 143 10.48 -9.39 -22.29
CA THR A 143 9.08 -9.41 -22.72
C THR A 143 8.14 -9.09 -21.58
N ARG A 144 8.46 -9.55 -20.34
CA ARG A 144 7.72 -9.20 -19.12
C ARG A 144 7.81 -7.72 -18.81
N VAL A 145 9.00 -7.11 -18.89
CA VAL A 145 9.19 -5.67 -18.65
C VAL A 145 8.47 -4.84 -19.71
N ALA A 146 8.58 -5.19 -20.99
CA ALA A 146 7.88 -4.47 -22.06
C ALA A 146 6.34 -4.62 -21.95
N ALA A 147 5.85 -5.79 -21.59
CA ALA A 147 4.43 -6.03 -21.34
C ALA A 147 3.94 -5.26 -20.08
N ALA A 148 4.76 -5.20 -19.02
CA ALA A 148 4.44 -4.47 -17.80
C ALA A 148 4.34 -2.95 -18.05
N LEU A 149 5.21 -2.38 -18.91
CA LEU A 149 5.17 -0.98 -19.31
C LEU A 149 3.86 -0.60 -20.04
N ARG A 150 3.28 -1.56 -20.77
CA ARG A 150 2.00 -1.37 -21.48
C ARG A 150 0.78 -1.82 -20.67
N ARG A 151 1.01 -2.50 -19.55
CA ARG A 151 -0.07 -3.07 -18.75
C ARG A 151 -0.75 -1.98 -17.92
N ARG A 152 -2.03 -1.76 -18.19
CA ARG A 152 -2.91 -1.07 -17.25
C ARG A 152 -3.45 -2.09 -16.25
N THR A 153 -3.49 -1.75 -14.98
CA THR A 153 -4.17 -2.54 -13.95
C THR A 153 -5.63 -2.73 -14.37
N ALA A 154 -5.93 -3.91 -14.93
CA ALA A 154 -7.31 -4.30 -15.17
C ALA A 154 -7.90 -4.69 -13.81
N ASP A 155 -9.06 -4.17 -13.47
CA ASP A 155 -9.79 -4.62 -12.30
C ASP A 155 -10.03 -6.14 -12.44
N VAL A 156 -9.94 -6.85 -11.30
CA VAL A 156 -9.90 -8.34 -11.13
C VAL A 156 -10.89 -9.10 -12.03
N VAL A 157 -11.85 -8.39 -12.53
CA VAL A 157 -13.08 -8.90 -13.07
C VAL A 157 -13.12 -9.03 -14.58
N ARG A 158 -12.13 -8.51 -15.33
CA ARG A 158 -12.13 -8.58 -16.81
C ARG A 158 -11.61 -9.87 -17.42
N ARG A 159 -11.10 -10.83 -16.65
CA ARG A 159 -10.39 -12.03 -17.18
C ARG A 159 -11.25 -13.26 -17.46
N HIS A 160 -12.56 -13.20 -17.36
CA HIS A 160 -13.43 -14.30 -17.79
C HIS A 160 -14.27 -13.89 -19.00
N ARG A 161 -13.61 -13.73 -20.14
CA ARG A 161 -14.20 -13.92 -21.46
C ARG A 161 -13.38 -14.93 -22.24
#